data_9f0e1de7ca0b0431356d9e5e4222683c
#
_entry.id   9f0e1de7ca0b0431356d9e5e4222683c
#
_cell.length_a   1.000
_cell.length_b   1.000
_cell.length_c   1.000
_cell.angle_alpha   90.00
_cell.angle_beta   90.00
_cell.angle_gamma   90.00
#
_symmetry.space_group_name_H-M   'P 1'
#
loop_
_entity.id
_entity.type
_entity.pdbx_description
1 polymer ?
#
loop_
_entity_poly.entity_id
_entity_poly.type
_entity_poly.pdbx_seq_one_letter_code
_entity_poly.pdbx_strand_id
1 'polypeptide(L)'
;MTAQRQERYGSRPGIALFALLAGFFGGLTLDLAARASTTERVVVNRYSGLAIAGFDPVAYFTESMALQGLPDFEARESGAVWRFRSEGNRASFVAHPEIYGPQFGGYDPVDVARSVTYPGNPRFWVVAGQRLYLFGREENRDAFAAEPERFLKEATTRWPVLEQGLAQ
;
A
#
# COMPACT_ATOMS: atom_id res chain seq x y z
N MET A 1 53.12 -11.91 -90.75
CA MET A 1 53.00 -10.46 -90.48
C MET A 1 52.44 -10.30 -89.15
N THR A 2 53.25 -10.04 -88.21
CA THR A 2 53.32 -8.87 -87.37
C THR A 2 52.26 -8.87 -86.29
N ALA A 3 52.67 -9.30 -85.10
CA ALA A 3 53.04 -8.47 -83.96
C ALA A 3 51.85 -7.74 -83.38
N GLN A 4 51.60 -7.66 -82.11
CA GLN A 4 52.33 -7.37 -80.91
C GLN A 4 51.33 -7.61 -79.72
N ARG A 5 51.72 -8.27 -78.69
CA ARG A 5 52.27 -7.77 -77.43
C ARG A 5 51.52 -6.62 -76.77
N GLN A 6 51.03 -6.86 -75.63
CA GLN A 6 51.35 -6.29 -74.33
C GLN A 6 50.36 -6.79 -73.28
N GLU A 7 50.83 -7.53 -72.36
CA GLU A 7 51.32 -7.16 -71.02
C GLU A 7 50.49 -6.11 -70.29
N ARG A 8 49.99 -6.50 -69.20
CA ARG A 8 50.38 -6.12 -67.85
C ARG A 8 49.21 -5.84 -66.89
N TYR A 9 49.50 -6.35 -65.75
CA TYR A 9 49.23 -5.80 -64.41
C TYR A 9 47.79 -5.97 -64.00
N GLY A 10 47.43 -6.87 -63.13
CA GLY A 10 48.02 -7.03 -61.80
C GLY A 10 47.49 -5.97 -60.85
N SER A 11 46.31 -6.18 -60.28
CA SER A 11 46.05 -5.62 -59.00
C SER A 11 45.04 -6.53 -58.25
N ARG A 12 45.56 -7.17 -57.26
CA ARG A 12 44.77 -7.87 -56.24
C ARG A 12 43.95 -6.82 -55.49
N PRO A 13 42.64 -6.94 -55.38
CA PRO A 13 41.97 -6.24 -54.38
C PRO A 13 42.08 -7.04 -53.05
N GLY A 14 42.65 -6.38 -52.09
CA GLY A 14 42.73 -6.89 -50.71
C GLY A 14 41.39 -7.27 -50.18
N ILE A 15 41.39 -8.41 -49.56
CA ILE A 15 40.26 -8.84 -48.71
C ILE A 15 40.19 -7.88 -47.52
N ALA A 16 39.30 -6.92 -47.61
CA ALA A 16 38.92 -6.14 -46.46
C ALA A 16 38.10 -7.04 -45.54
N LEU A 17 38.77 -7.53 -44.52
CA LEU A 17 38.13 -8.25 -43.39
C LEU A 17 37.30 -7.24 -42.63
N PHE A 18 36.02 -7.12 -42.95
CA PHE A 18 35.06 -6.42 -42.12
C PHE A 18 34.79 -7.28 -40.88
N ALA A 19 35.52 -6.99 -39.82
CA ALA A 19 35.17 -7.49 -38.50
C ALA A 19 33.83 -6.85 -38.07
N LEU A 20 32.75 -7.59 -38.21
CA LEU A 20 31.46 -7.29 -37.67
C LEU A 20 31.59 -7.45 -36.14
N LEU A 21 31.87 -6.35 -35.47
CA LEU A 21 31.69 -6.23 -34.03
C LEU A 21 30.17 -6.24 -33.78
N ALA A 22 29.60 -7.42 -33.62
CA ALA A 22 28.30 -7.59 -33.06
C ALA A 22 28.38 -7.15 -31.58
N GLY A 23 28.11 -5.87 -31.35
CA GLY A 23 27.91 -5.33 -30.02
C GLY A 23 26.72 -6.02 -29.39
N PHE A 24 27.00 -6.95 -28.51
CA PHE A 24 26.03 -7.56 -27.61
C PHE A 24 25.65 -6.49 -26.61
N PHE A 25 24.71 -5.62 -26.98
CA PHE A 25 23.99 -4.78 -26.05
C PHE A 25 23.03 -5.73 -25.29
N GLY A 26 23.59 -6.41 -24.31
CA GLY A 26 22.82 -7.03 -23.26
C GLY A 26 22.07 -5.92 -22.54
N GLY A 27 20.87 -5.63 -23.01
CA GLY A 27 19.94 -4.79 -22.29
C GLY A 27 19.72 -5.41 -20.93
N LEU A 28 20.37 -4.84 -19.91
CA LEU A 28 20.02 -5.05 -18.52
C LEU A 28 18.64 -4.42 -18.36
N THR A 29 17.59 -5.17 -18.67
CA THR A 29 16.25 -4.85 -18.25
C THR A 29 16.27 -4.97 -16.74
N LEU A 30 16.49 -3.83 -16.06
CA LEU A 30 16.10 -3.69 -14.68
C LEU A 30 14.59 -3.93 -14.67
N ASP A 31 14.19 -5.17 -14.42
CA ASP A 31 12.89 -5.47 -13.90
C ASP A 31 12.78 -4.72 -12.56
N LEU A 32 12.46 -3.43 -12.65
CA LEU A 32 11.75 -2.78 -11.56
C LEU A 32 10.40 -3.50 -11.51
N ALA A 33 10.40 -4.68 -10.92
CA ALA A 33 9.20 -5.20 -10.32
C ALA A 33 8.74 -4.07 -9.40
N ALA A 34 7.79 -3.27 -9.89
CA ALA A 34 7.03 -2.39 -9.07
C ALA A 34 6.45 -3.31 -7.98
N ARG A 35 7.16 -3.42 -6.88
CA ARG A 35 6.57 -3.87 -5.65
C ARG A 35 5.48 -2.84 -5.45
N ALA A 36 4.26 -3.21 -5.82
CA ALA A 36 3.07 -2.59 -5.31
C ALA A 36 3.17 -2.79 -3.80
N SER A 37 3.91 -1.90 -3.17
CA SER A 37 3.92 -1.74 -1.75
C SER A 37 2.51 -1.28 -1.43
N THR A 38 1.66 -2.21 -1.04
CA THR A 38 0.38 -1.94 -0.41
C THR A 38 0.64 -1.45 1.00
N THR A 39 1.29 -0.32 1.09
CA THR A 39 1.61 0.34 2.33
C THR A 39 0.72 1.56 2.40
N GLU A 40 -0.54 1.29 2.46
CA GLU A 40 -1.55 2.30 2.52
C GLU A 40 -1.54 2.91 3.93
N ARG A 41 -1.62 4.23 4.02
CA ARG A 41 -1.78 4.93 5.31
C ARG A 41 -3.06 4.52 6.02
N VAL A 42 -4.03 4.03 5.26
CA VAL A 42 -5.27 3.42 5.74
C VAL A 42 -5.30 1.98 5.27
N VAL A 43 -5.58 1.06 6.18
CA VAL A 43 -5.77 -0.35 5.86
C VAL A 43 -6.94 -0.53 4.91
N VAL A 44 -6.67 -0.98 3.69
CA VAL A 44 -7.69 -1.32 2.71
C VAL A 44 -7.66 -2.80 2.36
N ASN A 45 -8.81 -3.31 1.96
CA ASN A 45 -8.89 -4.66 1.43
C ASN A 45 -8.33 -4.67 0.00
N ARG A 46 -7.28 -5.46 -0.25
CA ARG A 46 -6.58 -5.51 -1.55
C ARG A 46 -7.45 -5.91 -2.74
N TYR A 47 -8.57 -6.60 -2.50
CA TYR A 47 -9.46 -7.07 -3.56
C TYR A 47 -10.55 -6.05 -3.88
N SER A 48 -11.08 -5.36 -2.87
CA SER A 48 -12.18 -4.41 -3.04
C SER A 48 -11.73 -2.94 -3.06
N GLY A 49 -10.53 -2.62 -2.58
CA GLY A 49 -10.06 -1.24 -2.39
C GLY A 49 -10.80 -0.49 -1.27
N LEU A 50 -11.59 -1.20 -0.46
CA LEU A 50 -12.38 -0.58 0.59
C LEU A 50 -11.58 -0.48 1.90
N ALA A 51 -11.62 0.69 2.52
CA ALA A 51 -11.10 0.91 3.85
C ALA A 51 -11.78 -0.03 4.84
N ILE A 52 -11.00 -0.56 5.78
CA ILE A 52 -11.46 -1.49 6.82
C ILE A 52 -12.43 -2.56 6.30
N ALA A 53 -12.14 -3.10 5.10
CA ALA A 53 -12.94 -4.13 4.44
C ALA A 53 -14.42 -3.75 4.22
N GLY A 54 -14.72 -2.45 4.12
CA GLY A 54 -16.06 -1.92 3.87
C GLY A 54 -16.99 -1.90 5.09
N PHE A 55 -16.45 -2.05 6.29
CA PHE A 55 -17.22 -1.80 7.51
C PHE A 55 -17.46 -0.30 7.71
N ASP A 56 -18.60 0.04 8.32
CA ASP A 56 -18.95 1.42 8.62
C ASP A 56 -18.20 1.91 9.88
N PRO A 57 -17.29 2.88 9.77
CA PRO A 57 -16.51 3.35 10.92
C PRO A 57 -17.37 4.08 11.98
N VAL A 58 -18.52 4.66 11.59
CA VAL A 58 -19.41 5.37 12.50
C VAL A 58 -20.23 4.40 13.36
N ALA A 59 -20.57 3.23 12.80
CA ALA A 59 -21.39 2.23 13.49
C ALA A 59 -20.75 1.71 14.79
N TYR A 60 -19.43 1.71 14.89
CA TYR A 60 -18.73 1.34 16.13
C TYR A 60 -19.09 2.27 17.30
N PHE A 61 -19.36 3.54 17.00
CA PHE A 61 -19.71 4.53 18.02
C PHE A 61 -21.20 4.62 18.28
N THR A 62 -22.02 4.53 17.24
CA THR A 62 -23.46 4.73 17.34
C THR A 62 -24.21 3.46 17.71
N GLU A 63 -23.74 2.30 17.24
CA GLU A 63 -24.42 1.02 17.39
C GLU A 63 -23.61 0.02 18.23
N SER A 64 -22.36 0.38 18.58
CA SER A 64 -21.41 -0.50 19.28
C SER A 64 -21.25 -1.85 18.60
N MET A 65 -21.22 -1.84 17.27
CA MET A 65 -21.16 -3.04 16.43
C MET A 65 -20.30 -2.84 15.20
N ALA A 66 -19.60 -3.90 14.80
CA ALA A 66 -18.92 -3.97 13.52
C ALA A 66 -19.93 -4.32 12.41
N LEU A 67 -20.41 -3.32 11.69
CA LEU A 67 -21.43 -3.48 10.66
C LEU A 67 -20.88 -3.15 9.28
N GLN A 68 -21.26 -3.94 8.28
CA GLN A 68 -20.94 -3.66 6.88
C GLN A 68 -21.67 -2.41 6.37
N GLY A 69 -20.95 -1.51 5.73
CA GLY A 69 -21.55 -0.41 4.98
C GLY A 69 -22.22 -0.87 3.70
N LEU A 70 -23.02 0.00 3.10
CA LEU A 70 -23.76 -0.24 1.87
C LEU A 70 -23.08 0.47 0.70
N PRO A 71 -23.09 -0.08 -0.51
CA PRO A 71 -22.52 0.57 -1.71
C PRO A 71 -23.13 1.93 -2.04
N ASP A 72 -24.38 2.15 -1.65
CA ASP A 72 -25.10 3.42 -1.89
C ASP A 72 -24.53 4.59 -1.09
N PHE A 73 -23.80 4.33 -0.03
CA PHE A 73 -23.23 5.34 0.86
C PHE A 73 -21.70 5.19 0.91
N GLU A 74 -21.01 5.84 0.00
CA GLU A 74 -19.54 5.84 -0.07
C GLU A 74 -18.98 7.25 0.06
N ALA A 75 -17.77 7.36 0.60
CA ALA A 75 -16.94 8.55 0.55
C ALA A 75 -15.49 8.19 0.27
N ARG A 76 -14.74 9.15 -0.32
CA ARG A 76 -13.29 9.05 -0.46
C ARG A 76 -12.64 9.94 0.59
N GLU A 77 -11.79 9.36 1.42
CA GLU A 77 -11.05 10.07 2.44
C GLU A 77 -9.68 9.41 2.64
N SER A 78 -8.62 10.21 2.76
CA SER A 78 -7.25 9.76 2.97
C SER A 78 -6.80 8.67 1.98
N GLY A 79 -7.17 8.83 0.69
CA GLY A 79 -6.81 7.91 -0.39
C GLY A 79 -7.60 6.61 -0.46
N ALA A 80 -8.51 6.35 0.48
CA ALA A 80 -9.31 5.14 0.55
C ALA A 80 -10.81 5.39 0.27
N VAL A 81 -11.53 4.32 -0.10
CA VAL A 81 -12.99 4.35 -0.24
C VAL A 81 -13.61 3.75 1.01
N TRP A 82 -14.46 4.53 1.65
CA TRP A 82 -15.19 4.17 2.87
C TRP A 82 -16.65 3.89 2.56
N ARG A 83 -17.23 2.90 3.24
CA ARG A 83 -18.66 2.57 3.16
C ARG A 83 -19.38 2.82 4.47
N PHE A 84 -20.62 3.24 4.36
CA PHE A 84 -21.48 3.60 5.50
C PHE A 84 -22.82 2.90 5.43
N ARG A 85 -23.50 2.79 6.54
CA ARG A 85 -24.84 2.19 6.64
C ARG A 85 -25.93 3.15 6.19
N SER A 86 -25.65 4.46 6.28
CA SER A 86 -26.62 5.51 5.99
C SER A 86 -25.93 6.79 5.51
N GLU A 87 -26.70 7.67 4.91
CA GLU A 87 -26.26 9.02 4.57
C GLU A 87 -25.82 9.81 5.82
N GLY A 88 -26.51 9.63 6.95
CA GLY A 88 -26.15 10.28 8.21
C GLY A 88 -24.77 9.85 8.71
N ASN A 89 -24.45 8.55 8.66
CA ASN A 89 -23.12 8.05 9.03
C ASN A 89 -22.06 8.60 8.08
N ARG A 90 -22.35 8.58 6.76
CA ARG A 90 -21.44 9.16 5.77
C ARG A 90 -21.15 10.64 6.05
N ALA A 91 -22.17 11.44 6.30
CA ALA A 91 -22.03 12.87 6.61
C ALA A 91 -21.24 13.10 7.90
N SER A 92 -21.49 12.30 8.94
CA SER A 92 -20.77 12.37 10.21
C SER A 92 -19.28 12.06 10.02
N PHE A 93 -18.95 11.04 9.24
CA PHE A 93 -17.55 10.68 8.95
C PHE A 93 -16.85 11.77 8.14
N VAL A 94 -17.48 12.29 7.08
CA VAL A 94 -16.90 13.34 6.23
C VAL A 94 -16.64 14.61 7.02
N ALA A 95 -17.50 14.94 7.98
CA ALA A 95 -17.31 16.09 8.86
C ALA A 95 -16.19 15.89 9.90
N HIS A 96 -15.98 14.65 10.36
CA HIS A 96 -15.06 14.31 11.46
C HIS A 96 -14.32 12.99 11.23
N PRO A 97 -13.54 12.86 10.15
CA PRO A 97 -12.80 11.62 9.85
C PRO A 97 -11.77 11.29 10.94
N GLU A 98 -11.24 12.30 11.62
CA GLU A 98 -10.28 12.15 12.73
C GLU A 98 -10.90 11.50 13.98
N ILE A 99 -12.22 11.58 14.14
CA ILE A 99 -12.95 10.94 15.25
C ILE A 99 -13.33 9.51 14.87
N TYR A 100 -14.00 9.36 13.73
CA TYR A 100 -14.61 8.10 13.34
C TYR A 100 -13.64 7.13 12.65
N GLY A 101 -12.59 7.66 11.98
CA GLY A 101 -11.57 6.83 11.38
C GLY A 101 -10.77 6.05 12.44
N PRO A 102 -10.36 4.82 12.13
CA PRO A 102 -9.54 4.05 13.04
C PRO A 102 -8.19 4.71 13.24
N GLN A 103 -7.71 4.69 14.47
CA GLN A 103 -6.38 5.18 14.80
C GLN A 103 -5.30 4.35 14.11
N PHE A 104 -4.14 4.95 13.89
CA PHE A 104 -3.02 4.32 13.19
C PHE A 104 -3.41 3.78 11.80
N GLY A 105 -4.31 4.47 11.09
CA GLY A 105 -4.78 4.04 9.78
C GLY A 105 -5.51 2.68 9.77
N GLY A 106 -5.87 2.15 10.93
CA GLY A 106 -6.48 0.83 11.08
C GLY A 106 -5.47 -0.31 11.26
N TYR A 107 -4.20 0.01 11.50
CA TYR A 107 -3.21 -0.97 11.94
C TYR A 107 -3.37 -1.29 13.43
N ASP A 108 -2.99 -2.52 13.81
CA ASP A 108 -3.07 -3.00 15.17
C ASP A 108 -2.13 -2.21 16.11
N PRO A 109 -2.66 -1.48 17.11
CA PRO A 109 -1.85 -0.62 17.99
C PRO A 109 -0.84 -1.40 18.84
N VAL A 110 -1.11 -2.67 19.16
CA VAL A 110 -0.18 -3.52 19.92
C VAL A 110 1.04 -3.89 19.05
N ASP A 111 0.81 -4.14 17.76
CA ASP A 111 1.89 -4.40 16.82
C ASP A 111 2.62 -3.11 16.42
N VAL A 112 1.91 -1.98 16.27
CA VAL A 112 2.52 -0.65 16.08
C VAL A 112 3.45 -0.30 17.25
N ALA A 113 3.05 -0.59 18.48
CA ALA A 113 3.89 -0.42 19.67
C ALA A 113 5.18 -1.25 19.63
N ARG A 114 5.24 -2.28 18.77
CA ARG A 114 6.42 -3.11 18.51
C ARG A 114 7.13 -2.75 17.20
N SER A 115 6.78 -1.64 16.59
CA SER A 115 7.27 -1.19 15.28
C SER A 115 6.90 -2.12 14.12
N VAL A 116 5.74 -2.75 14.18
CA VAL A 116 5.19 -3.62 13.13
C VAL A 116 3.86 -3.08 12.64
N THR A 117 3.71 -2.95 11.32
CA THR A 117 2.45 -2.54 10.69
C THR A 117 1.65 -3.80 10.29
N TYR A 118 0.85 -4.32 11.20
CA TYR A 118 -0.04 -5.45 10.95
C TYR A 118 -1.48 -4.93 10.81
N PRO A 119 -2.19 -5.24 9.71
CA PRO A 119 -3.54 -4.76 9.48
C PRO A 119 -4.51 -5.24 10.56
N GLY A 120 -5.32 -4.32 11.08
CA GLY A 120 -6.42 -4.65 11.97
C GLY A 120 -7.57 -5.35 11.22
N ASN A 121 -8.23 -6.27 11.91
CA ASN A 121 -9.47 -6.89 11.47
C ASN A 121 -10.64 -6.07 12.04
N PRO A 122 -11.55 -5.57 11.22
CA PRO A 122 -12.69 -4.77 11.69
C PRO A 122 -13.59 -5.44 12.74
N ARG A 123 -13.50 -6.76 12.90
CA ARG A 123 -14.26 -7.52 13.89
C ARG A 123 -13.60 -7.56 15.26
N PHE A 124 -12.32 -7.24 15.36
CA PHE A 124 -11.58 -7.14 16.60
C PHE A 124 -11.30 -5.66 16.87
N TRP A 125 -12.11 -5.04 17.70
CA TRP A 125 -12.11 -3.59 17.89
C TRP A 125 -12.32 -3.18 19.33
N VAL A 126 -11.90 -1.97 19.64
CA VAL A 126 -12.18 -1.26 20.89
C VAL A 126 -12.42 0.21 20.57
N VAL A 127 -13.43 0.82 21.17
CA VAL A 127 -13.54 2.28 21.26
C VAL A 127 -13.08 2.70 22.65
N ALA A 128 -11.98 3.42 22.72
CA ALA A 128 -11.42 3.95 23.96
C ALA A 128 -11.08 5.43 23.78
N GLY A 129 -11.43 6.27 24.77
CA GLY A 129 -11.17 7.72 24.68
C GLY A 129 -11.80 8.37 23.44
N GLN A 130 -12.96 7.91 23.00
CA GLN A 130 -13.64 8.34 21.77
C GLN A 130 -12.78 8.16 20.50
N ARG A 131 -11.98 7.10 20.46
CA ARG A 131 -11.17 6.71 19.32
C ARG A 131 -11.39 5.23 19.02
N LEU A 132 -11.44 4.90 17.73
CA LEU A 132 -11.57 3.52 17.24
C LEU A 132 -10.18 2.90 17.08
N TYR A 133 -9.99 1.71 17.61
CA TYR A 133 -8.81 0.88 17.43
C TYR A 133 -9.21 -0.48 16.86
N LEU A 134 -8.45 -0.94 15.87
CA LEU A 134 -8.66 -2.24 15.25
C LEU A 134 -7.47 -3.15 15.54
N PHE A 135 -7.73 -4.43 15.75
CA PHE A 135 -6.70 -5.40 16.12
C PHE A 135 -6.63 -6.52 15.10
N GLY A 136 -5.44 -7.02 14.82
CA GLY A 136 -5.25 -8.14 13.90
C GLY A 136 -5.74 -9.48 14.47
N ARG A 137 -5.83 -9.58 15.81
CA ARG A 137 -6.20 -10.78 16.55
C ARG A 137 -6.82 -10.44 17.92
N GLU A 138 -7.57 -11.38 18.45
CA GLU A 138 -8.27 -11.17 19.74
C GLU A 138 -7.30 -10.97 20.90
N GLU A 139 -6.20 -11.69 20.93
CA GLU A 139 -5.19 -11.58 22.00
C GLU A 139 -4.62 -10.16 22.10
N ASN A 140 -4.40 -9.48 20.98
CA ASN A 140 -3.95 -8.10 20.98
C ASN A 140 -5.06 -7.16 21.47
N ARG A 141 -6.32 -7.38 21.05
CA ARG A 141 -7.47 -6.63 21.57
C ARG A 141 -7.58 -6.74 23.08
N ASP A 142 -7.49 -7.94 23.62
CA ASP A 142 -7.63 -8.21 25.04
C ASP A 142 -6.47 -7.65 25.85
N ALA A 143 -5.23 -7.77 25.33
CA ALA A 143 -4.06 -7.14 25.93
C ALA A 143 -4.18 -5.61 25.96
N PHE A 144 -4.64 -5.01 24.84
CA PHE A 144 -4.88 -3.57 24.79
C PHE A 144 -5.98 -3.13 25.75
N ALA A 145 -7.09 -3.87 25.84
CA ALA A 145 -8.19 -3.54 26.75
C ALA A 145 -7.76 -3.56 28.23
N ALA A 146 -6.80 -4.43 28.57
CA ALA A 146 -6.24 -4.50 29.93
C ALA A 146 -5.30 -3.33 30.25
N GLU A 147 -4.47 -2.89 29.28
CA GLU A 147 -3.44 -1.86 29.51
C GLU A 147 -3.37 -0.85 28.33
N PRO A 148 -4.44 -0.10 28.03
CA PRO A 148 -4.51 0.74 26.84
C PRO A 148 -3.45 1.84 26.83
N GLU A 149 -3.21 2.50 27.96
CA GLU A 149 -2.25 3.62 28.07
C GLU A 149 -0.83 3.18 27.75
N ARG A 150 -0.43 1.99 28.16
CA ARG A 150 0.88 1.42 27.86
C ARG A 150 1.10 1.29 26.35
N PHE A 151 0.15 0.65 25.66
CA PHE A 151 0.28 0.45 24.21
C PHE A 151 0.14 1.75 23.44
N LEU A 152 -0.75 2.65 23.84
CA LEU A 152 -0.95 3.94 23.21
C LEU A 152 0.30 4.82 23.27
N LYS A 153 0.97 4.86 24.43
CA LYS A 153 2.21 5.60 24.60
C LYS A 153 3.28 5.16 23.58
N GLU A 154 3.51 3.86 23.49
CA GLU A 154 4.51 3.30 22.57
C GLU A 154 4.08 3.44 21.11
N ALA A 155 2.83 3.11 20.78
CA ALA A 155 2.31 3.20 19.42
C ALA A 155 2.35 4.64 18.89
N THR A 156 1.92 5.62 19.68
CA THR A 156 1.94 7.04 19.28
C THR A 156 3.36 7.55 19.04
N THR A 157 4.32 7.08 19.84
CA THR A 157 5.74 7.45 19.66
C THR A 157 6.33 6.87 18.37
N ARG A 158 5.93 5.66 17.99
CA ARG A 158 6.49 4.93 16.83
C ARG A 158 5.77 5.22 15.52
N TRP A 159 4.49 5.54 15.60
CA TRP A 159 3.64 5.71 14.43
C TRP A 159 4.18 6.69 13.38
N PRO A 160 4.67 7.91 13.72
CA PRO A 160 5.14 8.85 12.71
C PRO A 160 6.26 8.31 11.83
N VAL A 161 7.15 7.49 12.38
CA VAL A 161 8.24 6.85 11.61
C VAL A 161 7.70 5.74 10.73
N LEU A 162 6.80 4.91 11.26
CA LEU A 162 6.17 3.82 10.51
C LEU A 162 5.33 4.37 9.36
N GLU A 163 4.51 5.40 9.62
CA GLU A 163 3.64 6.03 8.63
C GLU A 163 4.42 6.62 7.46
N GLN A 164 5.63 7.17 7.70
CA GLN A 164 6.50 7.66 6.62
C GLN A 164 6.99 6.54 5.69
N GLY A 165 7.13 5.34 6.21
CA GLY A 165 7.49 4.15 5.43
C GLY A 165 6.31 3.53 4.67
N LEU A 166 5.08 3.92 5.00
CA LEU A 166 3.88 3.51 4.29
C LEU A 166 3.73 4.37 3.04
N ALA A 167 3.41 3.75 1.90
CA ALA A 167 3.30 4.49 0.64
C ALA A 167 2.18 5.54 0.69
N GLN A 168 2.42 6.59 -0.03
CA GLN A 168 1.48 7.69 -0.22
C GLN A 168 0.53 7.35 -1.36
#